data_65a0c2f00c6c3187b4659924c66cd073
#
_entry.id   65a0c2f00c6c3187b4659924c66cd073
#
_cell.length_a   1.000
_cell.length_b   1.000
_cell.length_c   1.000
_cell.angle_alpha   90.00
_cell.angle_beta   90.00
_cell.angle_gamma   90.00
#
_symmetry.space_group_name_H-M   'P 1'
#
loop_
_entity.id
_entity.type
_entity.pdbx_description
1 polymer ?
#
loop_
_entity_poly.entity_id
_entity_poly.type
_entity_poly.pdbx_seq_one_letter_code
_entity_poly.pdbx_strand_id
1 'polypeptide(L)'
;MHPAKKICQNCVLHTGVPGVTVHEDGLCSFCANFKKFQPHEPKMSKYLLTEMENMFENVKKKGSLFHVVILFSGGKDSTFLLKMAKEKYGLRPLAVSVIHPLINDLAKKNMEDVARKLNVELIKVYLDEEVYKKCIRQGILKGTEYGLGEFFGCDVCSFFHHWIPIRFAMRLGIPIILEGSTISQTAEITFHQAERVRAEAQKGNKPYGRVHDLVRDALGETYRGSIYDYDVSEILEGKYPTIISPFSFIDYD
;
A
#
# COMPACT_ATOMS: atom_id res chain seq x y z
N MET A 1 -13.84 36.11 -21.47
CA MET A 1 -14.11 36.07 -20.02
C MET A 1 -14.10 34.61 -19.58
N HIS A 2 -13.19 34.23 -18.70
CA HIS A 2 -13.28 32.88 -18.09
C HIS A 2 -14.50 32.85 -17.17
N PRO A 3 -15.35 31.81 -17.24
CA PRO A 3 -16.49 31.70 -16.34
C PRO A 3 -16.00 31.69 -14.89
N ALA A 4 -16.75 32.39 -14.02
CA ALA A 4 -16.43 32.44 -12.60
C ALA A 4 -16.35 31.01 -12.03
N LYS A 5 -15.23 30.68 -11.40
CA LYS A 5 -15.01 29.35 -10.83
C LYS A 5 -15.91 29.19 -9.60
N LYS A 6 -16.78 28.18 -9.62
CA LYS A 6 -17.52 27.80 -8.42
C LYS A 6 -16.59 27.07 -7.46
N ILE A 7 -16.58 27.48 -6.21
CA ILE A 7 -15.72 26.91 -5.13
C ILE A 7 -16.61 26.06 -4.23
N CYS A 8 -16.11 24.88 -3.85
CA CYS A 8 -16.79 24.01 -2.89
C CYS A 8 -16.84 24.68 -1.51
N GLN A 9 -18.00 24.67 -0.89
CA GLN A 9 -18.22 25.25 0.44
C GLN A 9 -17.54 24.45 1.57
N ASN A 10 -17.18 23.18 1.32
CA ASN A 10 -16.62 22.30 2.33
C ASN A 10 -15.09 22.12 2.22
N CYS A 11 -14.49 22.10 1.02
CA CYS A 11 -13.07 21.73 0.86
C CYS A 11 -12.24 22.63 -0.06
N VAL A 12 -12.72 23.80 -0.45
CA VAL A 12 -12.07 24.80 -1.31
C VAL A 12 -11.74 24.35 -2.76
N LEU A 13 -11.97 23.11 -3.16
CA LEU A 13 -11.83 22.69 -4.56
C LEU A 13 -12.80 23.49 -5.44
N HIS A 14 -12.40 23.76 -6.69
CA HIS A 14 -13.19 24.59 -7.61
C HIS A 14 -13.31 23.96 -8.99
N THR A 15 -14.30 24.39 -9.77
CA THR A 15 -14.59 23.88 -11.13
C THR A 15 -13.47 24.08 -12.16
N GLY A 16 -12.40 24.77 -11.83
CA GLY A 16 -11.19 24.88 -12.66
C GLY A 16 -10.19 23.75 -12.46
N VAL A 17 -10.44 22.83 -11.52
CA VAL A 17 -9.62 21.64 -11.33
C VAL A 17 -10.21 20.52 -12.18
N PRO A 18 -9.42 19.83 -13.02
CA PRO A 18 -9.91 18.70 -13.81
C PRO A 18 -10.64 17.65 -12.96
N GLY A 19 -11.80 17.18 -13.43
CA GLY A 19 -12.59 16.17 -12.72
C GLY A 19 -13.42 16.72 -11.53
N VAL A 20 -13.33 18.01 -11.19
CA VAL A 20 -14.12 18.63 -10.12
C VAL A 20 -15.38 19.28 -10.70
N THR A 21 -16.55 18.81 -10.26
CA THR A 21 -17.85 19.50 -10.43
C THR A 21 -18.32 20.01 -9.08
N VAL A 22 -18.97 21.18 -9.04
CA VAL A 22 -19.62 21.72 -7.84
C VAL A 22 -21.13 21.69 -8.08
N HIS A 23 -21.83 20.93 -7.24
CA HIS A 23 -23.28 20.71 -7.32
C HIS A 23 -24.08 21.94 -6.81
N GLU A 24 -25.39 21.92 -6.96
CA GLU A 24 -26.29 23.01 -6.53
C GLU A 24 -26.27 23.21 -5.01
N ASP A 25 -26.03 22.16 -4.25
CA ASP A 25 -25.87 22.19 -2.78
C ASP A 25 -24.54 22.81 -2.32
N GLY A 26 -23.73 23.30 -3.25
CA GLY A 26 -22.42 23.91 -2.97
C GLY A 26 -21.28 22.92 -2.70
N LEU A 27 -21.51 21.62 -2.73
CA LEU A 27 -20.47 20.60 -2.53
C LEU A 27 -19.84 20.21 -3.86
N CYS A 28 -18.52 19.96 -3.85
CA CYS A 28 -17.88 19.36 -5.00
C CYS A 28 -18.15 17.84 -5.06
N SER A 29 -17.95 17.26 -6.26
CA SER A 29 -18.09 15.81 -6.50
C SER A 29 -17.34 14.96 -5.48
N PHE A 30 -16.16 15.39 -5.05
CA PHE A 30 -15.37 14.68 -4.03
C PHE A 30 -16.06 14.74 -2.65
N CYS A 31 -16.49 15.91 -2.20
CA CYS A 31 -17.19 16.04 -0.91
C CYS A 31 -18.55 15.33 -0.90
N ALA A 32 -19.29 15.38 -2.00
CA ALA A 32 -20.54 14.66 -2.13
C ALA A 32 -20.34 13.14 -2.08
N ASN A 33 -19.29 12.64 -2.75
CA ASN A 33 -18.93 11.24 -2.67
C ASN A 33 -18.42 10.86 -1.28
N PHE A 34 -17.57 11.69 -0.64
CA PHE A 34 -17.09 11.43 0.71
C PHE A 34 -18.24 11.35 1.73
N LYS A 35 -19.28 12.18 1.60
CA LYS A 35 -20.49 12.06 2.44
C LYS A 35 -21.25 10.76 2.22
N LYS A 36 -21.26 10.23 0.98
CA LYS A 36 -21.84 8.90 0.68
C LYS A 36 -20.92 7.76 1.18
N PHE A 37 -19.64 7.99 1.18
CA PHE A 37 -18.61 7.17 1.81
C PHE A 37 -18.58 7.45 3.32
N GLN A 38 -19.73 7.33 3.99
CA GLN A 38 -19.69 7.23 5.45
C GLN A 38 -18.80 6.03 5.78
N PRO A 39 -17.66 6.24 6.43
CA PRO A 39 -16.77 5.14 6.75
C PRO A 39 -17.54 4.21 7.66
N HIS A 40 -17.81 3.02 7.14
CA HIS A 40 -18.09 1.81 7.87
C HIS A 40 -19.40 1.81 8.65
N GLU A 41 -20.29 0.96 8.23
CA GLU A 41 -21.21 0.41 9.21
C GLU A 41 -20.36 -0.06 10.41
N PRO A 42 -20.64 0.40 11.63
CA PRO A 42 -19.85 0.02 12.83
C PRO A 42 -19.71 -1.50 13.00
N LYS A 43 -20.67 -2.26 12.45
CA LYS A 43 -20.64 -3.71 12.37
C LYS A 43 -19.51 -4.26 11.50
N MET A 44 -19.26 -3.66 10.34
CA MET A 44 -18.18 -4.08 9.44
C MET A 44 -16.82 -3.81 10.06
N SER A 45 -16.60 -2.62 10.62
CA SER A 45 -15.35 -2.28 11.30
C SER A 45 -15.07 -3.23 12.47
N LYS A 46 -16.08 -3.54 13.27
CA LYS A 46 -15.97 -4.50 14.38
C LYS A 46 -15.65 -5.91 13.89
N TYR A 47 -16.29 -6.35 12.80
CA TYR A 47 -16.01 -7.66 12.21
C TYR A 47 -14.56 -7.74 11.73
N LEU A 48 -14.09 -6.76 10.95
CA LEU A 48 -12.73 -6.73 10.40
C LEU A 48 -11.67 -6.64 11.51
N LEU A 49 -11.94 -5.87 12.56
CA LEU A 49 -11.08 -5.80 13.74
C LEU A 49 -10.96 -7.18 14.40
N THR A 50 -12.08 -7.88 14.61
CA THR A 50 -12.08 -9.21 15.20
C THR A 50 -11.33 -10.22 14.34
N GLU A 51 -11.53 -10.20 13.02
CA GLU A 51 -10.80 -11.06 12.07
C GLU A 51 -9.29 -10.79 12.11
N MET A 52 -8.89 -9.54 12.10
CA MET A 52 -7.48 -9.14 12.20
C MET A 52 -6.86 -9.64 13.52
N GLU A 53 -7.54 -9.45 14.65
CA GLU A 53 -7.07 -9.89 15.97
C GLU A 53 -6.96 -11.42 16.05
N ASN A 54 -7.92 -12.15 15.49
CA ASN A 54 -7.85 -13.60 15.37
C ASN A 54 -6.65 -14.07 14.54
N MET A 55 -6.36 -13.39 13.44
CA MET A 55 -5.17 -13.68 12.63
C MET A 55 -3.89 -13.43 13.42
N PHE A 56 -3.83 -12.36 14.21
CA PHE A 56 -2.67 -12.05 15.07
C PHE A 56 -2.44 -13.12 16.12
N GLU A 57 -3.50 -13.58 16.79
CA GLU A 57 -3.39 -14.67 17.75
C GLU A 57 -2.92 -15.98 17.08
N ASN A 58 -3.40 -16.26 15.88
CA ASN A 58 -3.00 -17.47 15.16
C ASN A 58 -1.52 -17.46 14.75
N VAL A 59 -0.97 -16.31 14.31
CA VAL A 59 0.44 -16.25 13.94
C VAL A 59 1.37 -16.29 15.16
N LYS A 60 0.95 -15.74 16.30
CA LYS A 60 1.71 -15.86 17.56
C LYS A 60 1.86 -17.31 17.98
N LYS A 61 0.79 -18.13 17.88
CA LYS A 61 0.80 -19.56 18.23
C LYS A 61 1.76 -20.38 17.37
N LYS A 62 2.03 -19.97 16.13
CA LYS A 62 2.94 -20.70 15.21
C LYS A 62 4.42 -20.61 15.58
N GLY A 63 4.81 -19.75 16.52
CA GLY A 63 6.19 -19.64 16.98
C GLY A 63 7.20 -19.09 15.96
N SER A 64 6.74 -18.51 14.85
CA SER A 64 7.59 -17.94 13.79
C SER A 64 8.47 -16.82 14.32
N LEU A 65 9.65 -16.61 13.71
CA LEU A 65 10.58 -15.52 14.08
C LEU A 65 9.89 -14.16 13.96
N PHE A 66 9.20 -13.92 12.85
CA PHE A 66 8.37 -12.74 12.62
C PHE A 66 6.92 -13.15 12.40
N HIS A 67 6.00 -12.36 12.94
CA HIS A 67 4.56 -12.58 12.81
C HIS A 67 3.96 -11.82 11.62
N VAL A 68 4.49 -10.63 11.34
CA VAL A 68 3.99 -9.72 10.31
C VAL A 68 5.14 -8.96 9.66
N VAL A 69 4.98 -8.57 8.39
CA VAL A 69 5.79 -7.53 7.74
C VAL A 69 5.04 -6.21 7.85
N ILE A 70 5.75 -5.12 8.15
CA ILE A 70 5.23 -3.76 8.11
C ILE A 70 5.84 -3.03 6.92
N LEU A 71 4.99 -2.47 6.04
CA LEU A 71 5.42 -1.52 5.03
C LEU A 71 5.82 -0.22 5.74
N PHE A 72 7.13 -0.01 5.88
CA PHE A 72 7.62 1.04 6.77
C PHE A 72 8.29 2.18 5.99
N SER A 73 7.60 3.31 5.88
CA SER A 73 8.09 4.51 5.17
C SER A 73 8.78 5.54 6.08
N GLY A 74 8.77 5.34 7.40
CA GLY A 74 9.26 6.34 8.37
C GLY A 74 8.32 7.53 8.57
N GLY A 75 7.14 7.55 7.93
CA GLY A 75 6.08 8.53 8.12
C GLY A 75 5.25 8.24 9.39
N LYS A 76 4.38 9.19 9.75
CA LYS A 76 3.59 9.12 11.00
C LYS A 76 2.73 7.85 11.07
N ASP A 77 2.02 7.51 9.99
CA ASP A 77 1.06 6.40 9.97
C ASP A 77 1.77 5.05 10.09
N SER A 78 2.82 4.82 9.29
CA SER A 78 3.62 3.59 9.36
C SER A 78 4.39 3.45 10.69
N THR A 79 4.79 4.57 11.30
CA THR A 79 5.41 4.59 12.63
C THR A 79 4.41 4.21 13.71
N PHE A 80 3.22 4.78 13.67
CA PHE A 80 2.16 4.43 14.61
C PHE A 80 1.73 2.96 14.45
N LEU A 81 1.60 2.49 13.21
CA LEU A 81 1.29 1.10 12.91
C LEU A 81 2.34 0.13 13.47
N LEU A 82 3.62 0.45 13.31
CA LEU A 82 4.72 -0.36 13.83
C LEU A 82 4.68 -0.43 15.37
N LYS A 83 4.46 0.71 16.02
CA LYS A 83 4.27 0.80 17.47
C LYS A 83 3.06 -0.02 17.92
N MET A 84 1.92 0.16 17.27
CA MET A 84 0.68 -0.55 17.58
C MET A 84 0.86 -2.07 17.44
N ALA A 85 1.47 -2.53 16.35
CA ALA A 85 1.73 -3.96 16.14
C ALA A 85 2.58 -4.55 17.27
N LYS A 86 3.62 -3.84 17.71
CA LYS A 86 4.51 -4.33 18.75
C LYS A 86 3.95 -4.18 20.16
N GLU A 87 3.50 -2.98 20.52
CA GLU A 87 3.15 -2.68 21.92
C GLU A 87 1.71 -3.07 22.27
N LYS A 88 0.75 -2.79 21.37
CA LYS A 88 -0.67 -3.10 21.63
C LYS A 88 -0.96 -4.57 21.39
N TYR A 89 -0.48 -5.11 20.25
CA TYR A 89 -0.81 -6.49 19.86
C TYR A 89 0.26 -7.51 20.21
N GLY A 90 1.41 -7.10 20.73
CA GLY A 90 2.50 -8.01 21.14
C GLY A 90 3.05 -8.84 19.99
N LEU A 91 3.00 -8.32 18.76
CA LEU A 91 3.54 -8.98 17.59
C LEU A 91 5.07 -8.83 17.53
N ARG A 92 5.70 -9.71 16.76
CA ARG A 92 7.09 -9.57 16.32
C ARG A 92 7.10 -9.09 14.88
N PRO A 93 7.09 -7.77 14.64
CA PRO A 93 7.08 -7.21 13.30
C PRO A 93 8.47 -7.21 12.68
N LEU A 94 8.55 -7.42 11.37
CA LEU A 94 9.68 -7.11 10.52
C LEU A 94 9.34 -5.83 9.74
N ALA A 95 10.04 -4.74 10.02
CA ALA A 95 9.89 -3.51 9.25
C ALA A 95 10.66 -3.63 7.92
N VAL A 96 10.00 -3.38 6.79
CA VAL A 96 10.64 -3.38 5.47
C VAL A 96 10.45 -2.01 4.83
N SER A 97 11.56 -1.35 4.53
CA SER A 97 11.61 -0.02 3.91
C SER A 97 12.28 -0.11 2.54
N VAL A 98 11.65 0.46 1.55
CA VAL A 98 12.21 0.56 0.20
C VAL A 98 12.81 1.96 0.04
N ILE A 99 14.09 2.01 -0.25
CA ILE A 99 14.88 3.24 -0.38
C ILE A 99 15.12 3.52 -1.86
N HIS A 100 14.44 4.52 -2.38
CA HIS A 100 14.61 5.00 -3.76
C HIS A 100 15.31 6.38 -3.80
N PRO A 101 15.84 6.83 -4.95
CA PRO A 101 16.65 8.06 -5.04
C PRO A 101 15.96 9.34 -4.55
N LEU A 102 14.62 9.38 -4.56
CA LEU A 102 13.84 10.57 -4.16
C LEU A 102 13.47 10.61 -2.67
N ILE A 103 13.84 9.59 -1.88
CA ILE A 103 13.61 9.60 -0.43
C ILE A 103 14.55 10.60 0.24
N ASN A 104 14.00 11.50 1.07
CA ASN A 104 14.80 12.46 1.82
C ASN A 104 15.52 11.80 3.02
N ASP A 105 16.61 12.43 3.46
CA ASP A 105 17.46 11.89 4.53
C ASP A 105 16.76 11.88 5.89
N LEU A 106 15.82 12.80 6.13
CA LEU A 106 15.02 12.81 7.36
C LEU A 106 14.16 11.55 7.48
N ALA A 107 13.53 11.13 6.37
CA ALA A 107 12.75 9.90 6.36
C ALA A 107 13.63 8.67 6.63
N LYS A 108 14.83 8.60 6.01
CA LYS A 108 15.80 7.52 6.27
C LYS A 108 16.21 7.47 7.74
N LYS A 109 16.50 8.63 8.33
CA LYS A 109 16.84 8.75 9.75
C LYS A 109 15.67 8.33 10.65
N ASN A 110 14.45 8.76 10.34
CA ASN A 110 13.27 8.36 11.10
C ASN A 110 13.07 6.85 11.10
N MET A 111 13.27 6.18 9.96
CA MET A 111 13.17 4.72 9.88
C MET A 111 14.12 4.04 10.87
N GLU A 112 15.37 4.46 10.92
CA GLU A 112 16.39 3.90 11.81
C GLU A 112 16.10 4.21 13.28
N ASP A 113 15.77 5.47 13.58
CA ASP A 113 15.53 5.92 14.96
C ASP A 113 14.30 5.25 15.58
N VAL A 114 13.23 5.10 14.79
CA VAL A 114 12.00 4.44 15.23
C VAL A 114 12.24 2.94 15.43
N ALA A 115 12.86 2.27 14.45
CA ALA A 115 13.15 0.84 14.56
C ALA A 115 14.01 0.53 15.79
N ARG A 116 15.04 1.34 16.05
CA ARG A 116 15.91 1.22 17.21
C ARG A 116 15.15 1.47 18.53
N LYS A 117 14.35 2.55 18.61
CA LYS A 117 13.56 2.88 19.80
C LYS A 117 12.52 1.82 20.14
N LEU A 118 11.90 1.24 19.14
CA LEU A 118 10.93 0.17 19.30
C LEU A 118 11.59 -1.22 19.44
N ASN A 119 12.91 -1.32 19.28
CA ASN A 119 13.63 -2.58 19.22
C ASN A 119 12.97 -3.56 18.22
N VAL A 120 12.90 -3.13 16.95
CA VAL A 120 12.30 -3.86 15.83
C VAL A 120 13.35 -4.02 14.74
N GLU A 121 13.41 -5.20 14.14
CA GLU A 121 14.28 -5.47 12.99
C GLU A 121 13.81 -4.68 11.77
N LEU A 122 14.75 -4.00 11.12
CA LEU A 122 14.53 -3.17 9.94
C LEU A 122 15.37 -3.67 8.76
N ILE A 123 14.70 -4.03 7.67
CA ILE A 123 15.33 -4.26 6.37
C ILE A 123 15.15 -3.00 5.52
N LYS A 124 16.26 -2.43 5.05
CA LYS A 124 16.26 -1.37 4.04
C LYS A 124 16.68 -1.95 2.70
N VAL A 125 15.80 -1.90 1.72
CA VAL A 125 16.07 -2.34 0.35
C VAL A 125 16.36 -1.13 -0.50
N TYR A 126 17.61 -0.98 -0.91
CA TYR A 126 18.02 0.10 -1.80
C TYR A 126 17.70 -0.29 -3.24
N LEU A 127 16.86 0.51 -3.88
CA LEU A 127 16.59 0.35 -5.31
C LEU A 127 17.81 0.85 -6.11
N ASP A 128 18.16 0.08 -7.13
CA ASP A 128 19.09 0.56 -8.13
C ASP A 128 18.51 1.82 -8.80
N GLU A 129 19.31 2.87 -8.88
CA GLU A 129 18.90 4.17 -9.36
C GLU A 129 18.49 4.13 -10.85
N GLU A 130 19.20 3.38 -11.66
CA GLU A 130 18.90 3.25 -13.09
C GLU A 130 17.63 2.42 -13.32
N VAL A 131 17.42 1.37 -12.53
CA VAL A 131 16.17 0.59 -12.54
C VAL A 131 14.99 1.49 -12.20
N TYR A 132 15.09 2.25 -11.10
CA TYR A 132 14.03 3.17 -10.66
C TYR A 132 13.72 4.22 -11.73
N LYS A 133 14.75 4.87 -12.27
CA LYS A 133 14.61 5.89 -13.32
C LYS A 133 13.96 5.33 -14.59
N LYS A 134 14.38 4.14 -15.05
CA LYS A 134 13.79 3.48 -16.22
C LYS A 134 12.30 3.22 -16.03
N CYS A 135 11.91 2.66 -14.88
CA CYS A 135 10.52 2.35 -14.59
C CYS A 135 9.66 3.62 -14.47
N ILE A 136 10.13 4.64 -13.75
CA ILE A 136 9.42 5.93 -13.63
C ILE A 136 9.27 6.59 -15.00
N ARG A 137 10.35 6.62 -15.80
CA ARG A 137 10.30 7.17 -17.17
C ARG A 137 9.29 6.42 -18.05
N GLN A 138 9.27 5.09 -17.97
CA GLN A 138 8.30 4.26 -18.68
C GLN A 138 6.88 4.60 -18.25
N GLY A 139 6.63 4.75 -16.96
CA GLY A 139 5.34 5.18 -16.41
C GLY A 139 4.92 6.55 -16.95
N ILE A 140 5.81 7.54 -16.95
CA ILE A 140 5.53 8.89 -17.45
C ILE A 140 5.22 8.89 -18.97
N LEU A 141 5.97 8.14 -19.77
CA LEU A 141 5.84 8.17 -21.22
C LEU A 141 4.73 7.28 -21.75
N LYS A 142 4.43 6.17 -21.07
CA LYS A 142 3.57 5.11 -21.60
C LYS A 142 2.53 4.59 -20.58
N GLY A 143 2.39 5.22 -19.41
CA GLY A 143 1.50 4.73 -18.36
C GLY A 143 0.06 4.50 -18.83
N THR A 144 -0.46 5.39 -19.70
CA THR A 144 -1.80 5.25 -20.28
C THR A 144 -1.94 4.01 -21.18
N GLU A 145 -0.88 3.58 -21.87
CA GLU A 145 -0.89 2.35 -22.70
C GLU A 145 -1.08 1.11 -21.81
N TYR A 146 -0.60 1.16 -20.56
CA TYR A 146 -0.82 0.09 -19.57
C TYR A 146 -2.10 0.29 -18.76
N GLY A 147 -2.91 1.32 -19.09
CA GLY A 147 -4.14 1.63 -18.37
C GLY A 147 -3.90 2.11 -16.93
N LEU A 148 -2.76 2.72 -16.65
CA LEU A 148 -2.50 3.42 -15.40
C LEU A 148 -3.25 4.75 -15.40
N GLY A 149 -3.58 5.25 -14.20
CA GLY A 149 -4.26 6.52 -14.01
C GLY A 149 -3.39 7.74 -14.34
N GLU A 150 -3.91 8.92 -14.06
CA GLU A 150 -3.20 10.20 -14.31
C GLU A 150 -1.91 10.35 -13.47
N PHE A 151 -1.78 9.55 -12.40
CA PHE A 151 -0.64 9.58 -11.48
C PHE A 151 0.33 8.40 -11.67
N PHE A 152 0.56 7.98 -12.90
CA PHE A 152 1.39 6.82 -13.26
C PHE A 152 2.78 6.80 -12.59
N GLY A 153 3.38 7.95 -12.28
CA GLY A 153 4.62 8.02 -11.50
C GLY A 153 4.42 7.52 -10.06
N CYS A 154 3.27 7.85 -9.45
CA CYS A 154 2.90 7.35 -8.13
C CYS A 154 2.57 5.85 -8.17
N ASP A 155 1.90 5.36 -9.22
CA ASP A 155 1.59 3.94 -9.37
C ASP A 155 2.86 3.09 -9.42
N VAL A 156 3.86 3.51 -10.21
CA VAL A 156 5.16 2.82 -10.30
C VAL A 156 5.93 2.90 -8.98
N CYS A 157 5.95 4.06 -8.33
CA CYS A 157 6.61 4.22 -7.03
C CYS A 157 5.93 3.35 -5.97
N SER A 158 4.60 3.38 -5.90
CA SER A 158 3.79 2.58 -4.99
C SER A 158 4.01 1.08 -5.21
N PHE A 159 4.15 0.65 -6.47
CA PHE A 159 4.47 -0.73 -6.78
C PHE A 159 5.73 -1.21 -6.06
N PHE A 160 6.83 -0.47 -6.13
CA PHE A 160 8.07 -0.87 -5.44
C PHE A 160 7.87 -0.96 -3.93
N HIS A 161 7.16 0.01 -3.34
CA HIS A 161 6.91 0.06 -1.91
C HIS A 161 6.02 -1.08 -1.40
N HIS A 162 5.15 -1.62 -2.23
CA HIS A 162 4.29 -2.75 -1.86
C HIS A 162 4.87 -4.09 -2.30
N TRP A 163 5.31 -4.20 -3.55
CA TRP A 163 5.72 -5.48 -4.10
C TRP A 163 6.97 -6.04 -3.44
N ILE A 164 7.97 -5.22 -3.16
CA ILE A 164 9.20 -5.69 -2.53
C ILE A 164 8.95 -6.27 -1.14
N PRO A 165 8.23 -5.60 -0.21
CA PRO A 165 7.86 -6.22 1.06
C PRO A 165 7.01 -7.49 0.91
N ILE A 166 6.12 -7.56 -0.10
CA ILE A 166 5.36 -8.78 -0.40
C ILE A 166 6.31 -9.92 -0.75
N ARG A 167 7.31 -9.68 -1.61
CA ARG A 167 8.34 -10.68 -1.95
C ARG A 167 9.13 -11.15 -0.73
N PHE A 168 9.47 -10.25 0.19
CA PHE A 168 10.10 -10.64 1.46
C PHE A 168 9.16 -11.50 2.31
N ALA A 169 7.91 -11.11 2.47
CA ALA A 169 6.93 -11.89 3.22
C ALA A 169 6.76 -13.30 2.64
N MET A 170 6.62 -13.41 1.30
CA MET A 170 6.50 -14.69 0.61
C MET A 170 7.72 -15.58 0.84
N ARG A 171 8.95 -15.05 0.70
CA ARG A 171 10.19 -15.80 0.85
C ARG A 171 10.47 -16.22 2.29
N LEU A 172 10.07 -15.41 3.25
CA LEU A 172 10.24 -15.69 4.68
C LEU A 172 9.07 -16.47 5.29
N GLY A 173 8.02 -16.75 4.51
CA GLY A 173 6.82 -17.43 4.99
C GLY A 173 6.04 -16.63 6.02
N ILE A 174 6.09 -15.28 5.96
CA ILE A 174 5.36 -14.41 6.86
C ILE A 174 3.95 -14.16 6.26
N PRO A 175 2.88 -14.58 6.93
CA PRO A 175 1.56 -14.66 6.31
C PRO A 175 0.78 -13.35 6.29
N ILE A 176 1.26 -12.31 6.96
CA ILE A 176 0.54 -11.04 7.11
C ILE A 176 1.46 -9.87 6.79
N ILE A 177 0.94 -8.94 5.99
CA ILE A 177 1.52 -7.61 5.78
C ILE A 177 0.57 -6.58 6.38
N LEU A 178 1.12 -5.62 7.12
CA LEU A 178 0.39 -4.45 7.57
C LEU A 178 0.90 -3.20 6.86
N GLU A 179 -0.02 -2.36 6.42
CA GLU A 179 0.27 -1.07 5.80
C GLU A 179 -0.52 0.07 6.47
N GLY A 180 0.02 1.27 6.44
CA GLY A 180 -0.52 2.42 7.17
C GLY A 180 -1.47 3.30 6.35
N SER A 181 -2.07 2.78 5.28
CA SER A 181 -3.03 3.53 4.48
C SER A 181 -4.34 3.73 5.23
N THR A 182 -4.93 4.92 5.08
CA THR A 182 -6.25 5.24 5.64
C THR A 182 -7.31 5.15 4.56
N ILE A 183 -8.59 5.06 4.96
CA ILE A 183 -9.70 5.04 4.00
C ILE A 183 -9.76 6.30 3.13
N SER A 184 -9.36 7.45 3.67
CA SER A 184 -9.32 8.70 2.91
C SER A 184 -8.25 8.72 1.81
N GLN A 185 -7.23 7.87 1.92
CA GLN A 185 -6.17 7.74 0.92
C GLN A 185 -6.52 6.72 -0.17
N THR A 186 -7.18 5.62 0.19
CA THR A 186 -7.45 4.51 -0.72
C THR A 186 -8.89 4.50 -1.25
N ALA A 187 -9.81 5.24 -0.59
CA ALA A 187 -11.25 5.23 -0.84
C ALA A 187 -11.91 3.85 -0.68
N GLU A 188 -11.19 2.89 -0.10
CA GLU A 188 -11.69 1.52 0.14
C GLU A 188 -11.05 0.92 1.41
N ILE A 189 -11.69 -0.12 1.92
CA ILE A 189 -11.13 -0.93 3.01
C ILE A 189 -10.09 -1.89 2.41
N THR A 190 -8.86 -1.80 2.92
CA THR A 190 -7.80 -2.73 2.54
C THR A 190 -7.73 -3.90 3.54
N PHE A 191 -8.38 -4.99 3.17
CA PHE A 191 -8.27 -6.29 3.84
C PHE A 191 -8.26 -7.38 2.75
N HIS A 192 -7.08 -7.54 2.13
CA HIS A 192 -6.89 -8.43 1.00
C HIS A 192 -6.43 -9.80 1.49
N GLN A 193 -7.39 -10.69 1.74
CA GLN A 193 -7.13 -12.06 2.16
C GLN A 193 -6.34 -12.84 1.10
N ALA A 194 -5.34 -13.59 1.54
CA ALA A 194 -4.46 -14.37 0.67
C ALA A 194 -5.24 -15.34 -0.22
N GLU A 195 -6.29 -15.96 0.32
CA GLU A 195 -7.16 -16.91 -0.40
C GLU A 195 -7.90 -16.22 -1.57
N ARG A 196 -8.36 -14.99 -1.35
CA ARG A 196 -9.02 -14.20 -2.41
C ARG A 196 -8.05 -13.86 -3.53
N VAL A 197 -6.83 -13.42 -3.18
CA VAL A 197 -5.79 -13.14 -4.18
C VAL A 197 -5.44 -14.39 -4.96
N ARG A 198 -5.33 -15.54 -4.30
CA ARG A 198 -5.10 -16.84 -4.94
C ARG A 198 -6.24 -17.21 -5.89
N ALA A 199 -7.49 -17.02 -5.48
CA ALA A 199 -8.66 -17.31 -6.34
C ALA A 199 -8.68 -16.41 -7.58
N GLU A 200 -8.29 -15.14 -7.47
CA GLU A 200 -8.16 -14.24 -8.61
C GLU A 200 -6.99 -14.63 -9.53
N ALA A 201 -5.87 -15.08 -8.96
CA ALA A 201 -4.74 -15.59 -9.74
C ALA A 201 -5.08 -16.84 -10.54
N GLN A 202 -5.94 -17.72 -10.02
CA GLN A 202 -6.48 -18.88 -10.75
C GLN A 202 -7.31 -18.47 -11.98
N LYS A 203 -7.94 -17.30 -11.96
CA LYS A 203 -8.68 -16.72 -13.09
C LYS A 203 -7.77 -15.95 -14.07
N GLY A 204 -6.46 -15.90 -13.81
CA GLY A 204 -5.49 -15.15 -14.62
C GLY A 204 -5.29 -13.68 -14.19
N ASN A 205 -5.97 -13.22 -13.15
CA ASN A 205 -5.78 -11.88 -12.61
C ASN A 205 -4.48 -11.81 -11.81
N LYS A 206 -3.70 -10.75 -11.99
CA LYS A 206 -2.41 -10.54 -11.32
C LYS A 206 -2.51 -9.37 -10.34
N PRO A 207 -2.11 -9.52 -9.07
CA PRO A 207 -1.90 -8.37 -8.19
C PRO A 207 -0.93 -7.40 -8.86
N TYR A 208 -1.26 -6.12 -8.88
CA TYR A 208 -0.44 -5.08 -9.57
C TYR A 208 -0.16 -5.36 -11.05
N GLY A 209 -0.97 -6.18 -11.75
CA GLY A 209 -0.65 -6.75 -13.06
C GLY A 209 -0.21 -5.72 -14.10
N ARG A 210 -0.92 -4.58 -14.20
CA ARG A 210 -0.58 -3.50 -15.16
C ARG A 210 0.79 -2.89 -14.90
N VAL A 211 1.14 -2.68 -13.64
CA VAL A 211 2.44 -2.11 -13.26
C VAL A 211 3.54 -3.15 -13.43
N HIS A 212 3.27 -4.43 -13.14
CA HIS A 212 4.20 -5.52 -13.45
C HIS A 212 4.55 -5.58 -14.94
N ASP A 213 3.55 -5.46 -15.80
CA ASP A 213 3.79 -5.47 -17.25
C ASP A 213 4.65 -4.27 -17.67
N LEU A 214 4.38 -3.09 -17.13
CA LEU A 214 5.20 -1.89 -17.37
C LEU A 214 6.64 -2.10 -16.88
N VAL A 215 6.83 -2.60 -15.66
CA VAL A 215 8.16 -2.79 -15.05
C VAL A 215 8.94 -3.88 -15.81
N ARG A 216 8.29 -4.96 -16.21
CA ARG A 216 8.88 -6.01 -17.05
C ARG A 216 9.38 -5.42 -18.38
N ASP A 217 8.56 -4.63 -19.06
CA ASP A 217 8.92 -4.06 -20.35
C ASP A 217 10.02 -2.98 -20.21
N ALA A 218 10.06 -2.25 -19.10
CA ALA A 218 11.13 -1.31 -18.80
C ALA A 218 12.47 -2.00 -18.53
N LEU A 219 12.47 -3.16 -17.88
CA LEU A 219 13.67 -3.87 -17.46
C LEU A 219 14.13 -4.95 -18.46
N GLY A 220 13.24 -5.41 -19.35
CA GLY A 220 13.56 -6.46 -20.33
C GLY A 220 14.08 -7.73 -19.66
N GLU A 221 15.19 -8.25 -20.14
CA GLU A 221 15.79 -9.52 -19.65
C GLU A 221 16.17 -9.45 -18.16
N THR A 222 16.50 -8.28 -17.63
CA THR A 222 16.91 -8.13 -16.22
C THR A 222 15.75 -8.24 -15.23
N TYR A 223 14.51 -8.28 -15.73
CA TYR A 223 13.32 -8.47 -14.90
C TYR A 223 13.23 -9.90 -14.37
N ARG A 224 13.52 -10.89 -15.21
CA ARG A 224 13.34 -12.30 -14.88
C ARG A 224 14.24 -12.75 -13.74
N GLY A 225 13.68 -13.35 -12.70
CA GLY A 225 14.41 -13.80 -11.51
C GLY A 225 14.83 -12.67 -10.57
N SER A 226 14.54 -11.41 -10.90
CA SER A 226 14.77 -10.28 -9.99
C SER A 226 13.76 -10.25 -8.85
N ILE A 227 13.98 -9.35 -7.86
CA ILE A 227 12.99 -9.10 -6.80
C ILE A 227 11.69 -8.48 -7.33
N TYR A 228 11.72 -7.94 -8.54
CA TYR A 228 10.56 -7.34 -9.21
C TYR A 228 9.72 -8.36 -9.97
N ASP A 229 10.29 -9.55 -10.22
CA ASP A 229 9.64 -10.60 -11.00
C ASP A 229 8.38 -11.11 -10.33
N TYR A 230 7.41 -11.43 -11.16
CA TYR A 230 6.13 -11.98 -10.76
C TYR A 230 6.03 -13.44 -11.17
N ASP A 231 6.06 -14.31 -10.20
CA ASP A 231 5.79 -15.74 -10.40
C ASP A 231 4.42 -16.09 -9.83
N VAL A 232 3.45 -16.33 -10.73
CA VAL A 232 2.11 -16.73 -10.34
C VAL A 232 2.08 -18.06 -9.60
N SER A 233 3.06 -18.94 -9.82
CA SER A 233 3.13 -20.24 -9.13
C SER A 233 3.25 -20.08 -7.63
N GLU A 234 4.04 -19.11 -7.16
CA GLU A 234 4.18 -18.82 -5.72
C GLU A 234 2.85 -18.38 -5.07
N ILE A 235 2.01 -17.65 -5.82
CA ILE A 235 0.67 -17.27 -5.35
C ILE A 235 -0.26 -18.48 -5.30
N LEU A 236 -0.24 -19.31 -6.34
CA LEU A 236 -1.07 -20.52 -6.43
C LEU A 236 -0.68 -21.54 -5.36
N GLU A 237 0.58 -21.60 -4.97
CA GLU A 237 1.09 -22.39 -3.84
C GLU A 237 0.68 -21.85 -2.47
N GLY A 238 0.01 -20.70 -2.41
CA GLY A 238 -0.49 -20.11 -1.16
C GLY A 238 0.57 -19.35 -0.37
N LYS A 239 1.65 -18.90 -1.00
CA LYS A 239 2.72 -18.12 -0.36
C LYS A 239 2.39 -16.62 -0.23
N TYR A 240 1.36 -16.14 -0.94
CA TYR A 240 0.99 -14.73 -0.91
C TYR A 240 0.40 -14.35 0.47
N PRO A 241 0.87 -13.26 1.10
CA PRO A 241 0.40 -12.85 2.40
C PRO A 241 -0.97 -12.16 2.33
N THR A 242 -1.70 -12.17 3.44
CA THR A 242 -2.85 -11.28 3.62
C THR A 242 -2.36 -9.86 3.88
N ILE A 243 -2.89 -8.88 3.16
CA ILE A 243 -2.53 -7.45 3.30
C ILE A 243 -3.66 -6.74 4.04
N ILE A 244 -3.33 -6.06 5.12
CA ILE A 244 -4.29 -5.35 5.98
C ILE A 244 -3.83 -3.92 6.19
N SER A 245 -4.73 -2.96 5.93
CA SER A 245 -4.61 -1.57 6.38
C SER A 245 -5.54 -1.35 7.57
N PRO A 246 -5.08 -1.47 8.81
CA PRO A 246 -5.95 -1.30 9.97
C PRO A 246 -6.65 0.06 10.00
N PHE A 247 -5.96 1.12 9.60
CA PHE A 247 -6.50 2.49 9.57
C PHE A 247 -7.56 2.73 8.50
N SER A 248 -7.85 1.74 7.67
CA SER A 248 -9.00 1.78 6.77
C SER A 248 -10.31 1.40 7.46
N PHE A 249 -10.28 0.80 8.67
CA PHE A 249 -11.47 0.38 9.44
C PHE A 249 -11.34 0.57 10.97
N ILE A 250 -10.22 1.09 11.45
CA ILE A 250 -10.01 1.47 12.86
C ILE A 250 -9.79 2.97 12.89
N ASP A 251 -10.55 3.67 13.73
CA ASP A 251 -10.27 5.08 14.01
C ASP A 251 -8.94 5.20 14.76
N TYR A 252 -8.09 6.09 14.27
CA TYR A 252 -6.87 6.44 14.94
C TYR A 252 -6.68 7.97 14.86
N ASP A 253 -6.90 8.64 15.95
CA ASP A 253 -6.65 10.07 16.17
C ASP A 253 -5.40 10.27 17.02
#